data_85147eb4367a530f4166ef216c9087bf
#
_entry.id   85147eb4367a530f4166ef216c9087bf
#
_cell.length_a   1.000
_cell.length_b   1.000
_cell.length_c   1.000
_cell.angle_alpha   90.00
_cell.angle_beta   90.00
_cell.angle_gamma   90.00
#
_symmetry.space_group_name_H-M   'P 1'
#
loop_
_entity.id
_entity.type
_entity.pdbx_description
1 polymer ?
#
loop_
_entity_poly.entity_id
_entity_poly.type
_entity_poly.pdbx_seq_one_letter_code
_entity_poly.pdbx_strand_id
1 'polypeptide(L)'
;MITKRIIPCLDVRNSRVVKGVNFEGLSDVSSPVELAEYYSNNDADELVFYDITASHEGRRLFTDILREVAERVFIPLTVGGGINTLDDFDRVLKCGADKVSVNSGAIRDPELIRRAALRYGNQCVVISADVKRVGGEYRVFAKGGREDTGIEAVGWIKRCVGLGAGEVVLNSIDTDGVKGGFDIEMLSAVCEVVNVPVIASGGAGSIRDFIDLFRSVPGVDAGLAASIFYFGEVKIPELKKALRENNITVRI
;
A
#
# COMPACT_ATOMS: atom_id res chain seq x y z
N MET A 1 9.60 -17.63 -12.58
CA MET A 1 9.18 -16.22 -12.79
C MET A 1 8.17 -15.91 -11.70
N ILE A 2 8.34 -14.84 -10.94
CA ILE A 2 7.41 -14.45 -9.86
C ILE A 2 6.18 -13.81 -10.52
N THR A 3 4.97 -14.20 -10.09
CA THR A 3 3.72 -13.61 -10.60
C THR A 3 3.52 -12.20 -10.04
N LYS A 4 3.10 -11.26 -10.89
CA LYS A 4 2.72 -9.91 -10.45
C LYS A 4 1.36 -9.93 -9.77
N ARG A 5 1.21 -9.18 -8.67
CA ARG A 5 -0.02 -9.09 -7.88
C ARG A 5 -0.78 -7.82 -8.24
N ILE A 6 -2.10 -7.90 -8.23
CA ILE A 6 -3.01 -6.75 -8.36
C ILE A 6 -3.73 -6.57 -7.03
N ILE A 7 -3.53 -5.41 -6.42
CA ILE A 7 -3.91 -5.12 -5.04
C ILE A 7 -4.85 -3.91 -4.99
N PRO A 8 -6.15 -4.09 -4.72
CA PRO A 8 -7.02 -2.98 -4.36
C PRO A 8 -6.69 -2.44 -2.97
N CYS A 9 -6.82 -1.11 -2.79
CA CYS A 9 -6.66 -0.44 -1.52
C CYS A 9 -7.99 0.14 -1.03
N LEU A 10 -8.33 -0.06 0.23
CA LEU A 10 -9.45 0.59 0.92
C LEU A 10 -8.91 1.73 1.78
N ASP A 11 -9.08 2.96 1.31
CA ASP A 11 -8.78 4.16 2.09
C ASP A 11 -9.97 4.47 2.99
N VAL A 12 -9.85 4.20 4.29
CA VAL A 12 -10.96 4.29 5.25
C VAL A 12 -10.83 5.53 6.12
N ARG A 13 -11.95 6.25 6.26
CA ARG A 13 -12.15 7.36 7.19
C ARG A 13 -13.52 7.25 7.81
N ASN A 14 -13.62 7.38 9.15
CA ASN A 14 -14.90 7.30 9.86
C ASN A 14 -15.72 6.05 9.47
N SER A 15 -15.07 4.89 9.40
CA SER A 15 -15.68 3.60 9.00
C SER A 15 -16.30 3.57 7.59
N ARG A 16 -15.94 4.50 6.70
CA ARG A 16 -16.36 4.58 5.30
C ARG A 16 -15.14 4.60 4.39
N VAL A 17 -15.25 3.97 3.22
CA VAL A 17 -14.24 4.11 2.16
C VAL A 17 -14.38 5.48 1.53
N VAL A 18 -13.26 6.18 1.42
CA VAL A 18 -13.19 7.52 0.85
C VAL A 18 -12.06 7.61 -0.19
N LYS A 19 -12.13 8.60 -1.07
CA LYS A 19 -11.05 8.89 -2.01
C LYS A 19 -10.92 10.38 -2.27
N GLY A 20 -9.68 10.84 -2.40
CA GLY A 20 -9.29 12.18 -2.78
C GLY A 20 -8.25 12.17 -3.89
N VAL A 21 -7.71 13.34 -4.21
CA VAL A 21 -6.57 13.53 -5.13
C VAL A 21 -5.42 14.12 -4.33
N ASN A 22 -4.19 13.62 -4.49
CA ASN A 22 -3.00 14.03 -3.72
C ASN A 22 -3.27 14.06 -2.19
N PHE A 23 -4.05 13.09 -1.68
CA PHE A 23 -4.51 12.97 -0.29
C PHE A 23 -5.44 14.08 0.22
N GLU A 24 -6.05 14.86 -0.67
CA GLU A 24 -6.98 15.95 -0.35
C GLU A 24 -8.36 15.73 -0.98
N GLY A 25 -9.37 16.49 -0.55
CA GLY A 25 -10.70 16.52 -1.16
C GLY A 25 -11.50 15.22 -1.04
N LEU A 26 -11.44 14.54 0.12
CA LEU A 26 -12.04 13.22 0.34
C LEU A 26 -13.56 13.18 0.15
N SER A 27 -14.05 12.28 -0.68
CA SER A 27 -15.47 11.94 -0.88
C SER A 27 -15.78 10.50 -0.43
N ASP A 28 -17.00 10.27 0.06
CA ASP A 28 -17.49 8.94 0.47
C ASP A 28 -17.76 8.06 -0.76
N VAL A 29 -17.34 6.80 -0.71
CA VAL A 29 -17.50 5.84 -1.80
C VAL A 29 -18.46 4.71 -1.43
N SER A 30 -18.15 3.92 -0.37
CA SER A 30 -18.92 2.70 -0.03
C SER A 30 -18.59 2.17 1.36
N SER A 31 -19.26 1.06 1.73
CA SER A 31 -18.92 0.24 2.88
C SER A 31 -17.59 -0.48 2.66
N PRO A 32 -16.62 -0.41 3.61
CA PRO A 32 -15.37 -1.17 3.52
C PRO A 32 -15.59 -2.68 3.45
N VAL A 33 -16.59 -3.18 4.16
CA VAL A 33 -16.91 -4.63 4.23
C VAL A 33 -17.41 -5.15 2.90
N GLU A 34 -18.34 -4.44 2.25
CA GLU A 34 -18.90 -4.83 0.95
C GLU A 34 -17.84 -4.79 -0.15
N LEU A 35 -16.99 -3.76 -0.17
CA LEU A 35 -15.90 -3.66 -1.14
C LEU A 35 -14.82 -4.73 -0.92
N ALA A 36 -14.49 -5.02 0.34
CA ALA A 36 -13.53 -6.07 0.67
C ALA A 36 -14.01 -7.45 0.21
N GLU A 37 -15.26 -7.79 0.48
CA GLU A 37 -15.90 -9.02 0.01
C GLU A 37 -15.94 -9.08 -1.52
N TYR A 38 -16.30 -7.97 -2.18
CA TYR A 38 -16.28 -7.90 -3.63
C TYR A 38 -14.89 -8.19 -4.21
N TYR A 39 -13.84 -7.55 -3.71
CA TYR A 39 -12.48 -7.78 -4.22
C TYR A 39 -11.95 -9.18 -3.93
N SER A 40 -12.24 -9.72 -2.74
CA SER A 40 -11.89 -11.10 -2.39
C SER A 40 -12.51 -12.13 -3.34
N ASN A 41 -13.71 -11.85 -3.87
CA ASN A 41 -14.44 -12.70 -4.78
C ASN A 41 -14.21 -12.38 -6.28
N ASN A 42 -13.44 -11.34 -6.60
CA ASN A 42 -13.20 -10.88 -7.98
C ASN A 42 -11.71 -10.76 -8.31
N ASP A 43 -10.96 -11.84 -8.05
CA ASP A 43 -9.58 -12.07 -8.49
C ASP A 43 -8.53 -11.07 -7.96
N ALA A 44 -8.78 -10.32 -6.89
CA ALA A 44 -7.73 -9.59 -6.22
C ALA A 44 -6.73 -10.57 -5.60
N ASP A 45 -5.42 -10.27 -5.69
CA ASP A 45 -4.38 -11.14 -5.16
C ASP A 45 -4.13 -10.90 -3.66
N GLU A 46 -4.42 -9.69 -3.19
CA GLU A 46 -4.26 -9.22 -1.82
C GLU A 46 -5.15 -8.00 -1.64
N LEU A 47 -5.49 -7.62 -0.41
CA LEU A 47 -6.23 -6.42 -0.07
C LEU A 47 -5.42 -5.56 0.91
N VAL A 48 -5.40 -4.25 0.66
CA VAL A 48 -4.85 -3.28 1.60
C VAL A 48 -5.98 -2.47 2.25
N PHE A 49 -5.94 -2.34 3.57
CA PHE A 49 -6.86 -1.53 4.37
C PHE A 49 -6.06 -0.44 5.10
N TYR A 50 -6.28 0.81 4.74
CA TYR A 50 -5.65 1.95 5.40
C TYR A 50 -6.68 2.82 6.11
N ASP A 51 -6.52 3.00 7.44
CA ASP A 51 -7.15 4.09 8.17
C ASP A 51 -6.32 5.37 7.96
N ILE A 52 -6.72 6.16 6.96
CA ILE A 52 -5.91 7.28 6.46
C ILE A 52 -5.90 8.50 7.37
N THR A 53 -6.72 8.55 8.43
CA THR A 53 -6.76 9.66 9.38
C THR A 53 -6.22 9.30 10.75
N ALA A 54 -6.11 8.03 11.12
CA ALA A 54 -5.66 7.58 12.44
C ALA A 54 -4.31 8.17 12.85
N SER A 55 -3.33 8.20 11.95
CA SER A 55 -1.99 8.74 12.22
C SER A 55 -1.99 10.27 12.40
N HIS A 56 -2.81 10.99 11.63
CA HIS A 56 -2.95 12.44 11.73
C HIS A 56 -3.72 12.87 13.01
N GLU A 57 -4.79 12.14 13.32
CA GLU A 57 -5.65 12.39 14.47
C GLU A 57 -5.05 11.87 15.78
N GLY A 58 -3.94 11.14 15.74
CA GLY A 58 -3.29 10.55 16.90
C GLY A 58 -4.15 9.49 17.61
N ARG A 59 -5.09 8.88 16.90
CA ARG A 59 -5.98 7.83 17.44
C ARG A 59 -5.56 6.44 16.97
N ARG A 60 -6.13 5.44 17.60
CA ARG A 60 -5.98 4.05 17.17
C ARG A 60 -6.86 3.75 15.96
N LEU A 61 -6.43 2.78 15.15
CA LEU A 61 -7.18 2.23 14.02
C LEU A 61 -8.55 1.67 14.47
N PHE A 62 -9.56 1.75 13.62
CA PHE A 62 -10.89 1.18 13.83
C PHE A 62 -10.87 -0.34 13.77
N THR A 63 -10.81 -1.00 14.93
CA THR A 63 -10.68 -2.48 15.00
C THR A 63 -11.99 -3.21 14.73
N ASP A 64 -13.14 -2.60 14.99
CA ASP A 64 -14.42 -3.27 14.80
C ASP A 64 -14.71 -3.50 13.31
N ILE A 65 -14.58 -2.44 12.50
CA ILE A 65 -14.72 -2.56 11.05
C ILE A 65 -13.64 -3.46 10.43
N LEU A 66 -12.42 -3.48 11.00
CA LEU A 66 -11.36 -4.38 10.55
C LEU A 66 -11.74 -5.86 10.76
N ARG A 67 -12.35 -6.21 11.89
CA ARG A 67 -12.81 -7.58 12.13
C ARG A 67 -13.88 -7.99 11.14
N GLU A 68 -14.87 -7.12 10.89
CA GLU A 68 -15.92 -7.40 9.90
C GLU A 68 -15.35 -7.61 8.49
N VAL A 69 -14.34 -6.83 8.11
CA VAL A 69 -13.60 -7.01 6.84
C VAL A 69 -12.88 -8.34 6.84
N ALA A 70 -12.11 -8.67 7.89
CA ALA A 70 -11.32 -9.90 7.96
C ALA A 70 -12.18 -11.18 7.94
N GLU A 71 -13.40 -11.12 8.46
CA GLU A 71 -14.36 -12.24 8.41
C GLU A 71 -14.86 -12.56 6.98
N ARG A 72 -14.73 -11.61 6.05
CA ARG A 72 -15.23 -11.75 4.67
C ARG A 72 -14.15 -11.84 3.61
N VAL A 73 -12.90 -11.66 3.98
CA VAL A 73 -11.76 -11.66 3.07
C VAL A 73 -10.98 -12.96 3.19
N PHE A 74 -10.75 -13.65 2.07
CA PHE A 74 -10.03 -14.93 1.99
C PHE A 74 -8.74 -14.83 1.17
N ILE A 75 -8.26 -13.61 0.93
CA ILE A 75 -6.97 -13.26 0.35
C ILE A 75 -6.13 -12.54 1.39
N PRO A 76 -4.78 -12.48 1.27
CA PRO A 76 -3.94 -11.78 2.23
C PRO A 76 -4.40 -10.35 2.49
N LEU A 77 -4.51 -9.97 3.76
CA LEU A 77 -4.96 -8.66 4.22
C LEU A 77 -3.82 -7.89 4.87
N THR A 78 -3.40 -6.80 4.24
CA THR A 78 -2.44 -5.84 4.80
C THR A 78 -3.17 -4.67 5.42
N VAL A 79 -2.85 -4.32 6.66
CA VAL A 79 -3.54 -3.26 7.40
C VAL A 79 -2.57 -2.21 7.89
N GLY A 80 -2.93 -0.93 7.73
CA GLY A 80 -2.13 0.21 8.20
C GLY A 80 -2.98 1.40 8.66
N GLY A 81 -2.29 2.40 9.20
CA GLY A 81 -2.90 3.59 9.79
C GLY A 81 -2.82 3.59 11.32
N GLY A 82 -2.18 4.60 11.89
CA GLY A 82 -2.05 4.77 13.34
C GLY A 82 -1.21 3.71 14.06
N ILE A 83 -0.36 2.97 13.36
CA ILE A 83 0.53 1.95 13.93
C ILE A 83 1.79 2.60 14.48
N ASN A 84 2.02 2.48 15.79
CA ASN A 84 3.11 3.16 16.48
C ASN A 84 3.89 2.29 17.48
N THR A 85 3.32 1.16 17.90
CA THR A 85 3.86 0.27 18.93
C THR A 85 3.69 -1.18 18.57
N LEU A 86 4.39 -2.10 19.26
CA LEU A 86 4.16 -3.54 19.11
C LEU A 86 2.74 -3.95 19.53
N ASP A 87 2.14 -3.25 20.47
CA ASP A 87 0.76 -3.50 20.89
C ASP A 87 -0.23 -3.18 19.76
N ASP A 88 0.09 -2.17 18.91
CA ASP A 88 -0.70 -1.89 17.72
C ASP A 88 -0.58 -3.03 16.70
N PHE A 89 0.63 -3.57 16.47
CA PHE A 89 0.83 -4.76 15.65
C PHE A 89 0.02 -5.95 16.16
N ASP A 90 0.15 -6.26 17.45
CA ASP A 90 -0.56 -7.39 18.09
C ASP A 90 -2.08 -7.26 17.95
N ARG A 91 -2.61 -6.04 18.16
CA ARG A 91 -4.04 -5.76 18.03
C ARG A 91 -4.55 -5.97 16.60
N VAL A 92 -3.82 -5.48 15.61
CA VAL A 92 -4.21 -5.56 14.19
C VAL A 92 -4.14 -7.00 13.69
N LEU A 93 -3.07 -7.73 14.01
CA LEU A 93 -2.92 -9.16 13.67
C LEU A 93 -4.02 -10.02 14.33
N LYS A 94 -4.38 -9.74 15.59
CA LYS A 94 -5.49 -10.41 16.29
C LYS A 94 -6.88 -10.09 15.71
N CYS A 95 -7.01 -9.01 14.96
CA CYS A 95 -8.25 -8.69 14.23
C CYS A 95 -8.34 -9.38 12.88
N GLY A 96 -7.34 -10.18 12.48
CA GLY A 96 -7.34 -10.97 11.25
C GLY A 96 -6.49 -10.43 10.11
N ALA A 97 -5.65 -9.41 10.35
CA ALA A 97 -4.66 -9.00 9.36
C ALA A 97 -3.52 -10.03 9.24
N ASP A 98 -3.01 -10.25 8.02
CA ASP A 98 -1.83 -11.07 7.74
C ASP A 98 -0.54 -10.24 7.84
N LYS A 99 -0.61 -8.96 7.48
CA LYS A 99 0.51 -8.04 7.46
C LYS A 99 0.12 -6.69 8.06
N VAL A 100 1.10 -6.01 8.65
CA VAL A 100 0.93 -4.68 9.25
C VAL A 100 1.82 -3.68 8.55
N SER A 101 1.20 -2.64 8.00
CA SER A 101 1.87 -1.56 7.29
C SER A 101 2.13 -0.37 8.22
N VAL A 102 3.39 0.08 8.26
CA VAL A 102 3.82 1.18 9.12
C VAL A 102 4.59 2.23 8.32
N ASN A 103 4.30 3.52 8.56
CA ASN A 103 5.03 4.69 8.04
C ASN A 103 5.46 5.59 9.20
N SER A 104 4.62 6.52 9.65
CA SER A 104 4.96 7.55 10.66
C SER A 104 5.48 6.97 11.98
N GLY A 105 5.00 5.78 12.38
CA GLY A 105 5.51 5.07 13.56
C GLY A 105 6.95 4.63 13.40
N ALA A 106 7.32 4.13 12.21
CA ALA A 106 8.69 3.73 11.88
C ALA A 106 9.63 4.93 11.72
N ILE A 107 9.14 6.04 11.15
CA ILE A 107 9.94 7.29 11.05
C ILE A 107 10.32 7.79 12.44
N ARG A 108 9.39 7.75 13.39
CA ARG A 108 9.61 8.19 14.76
C ARG A 108 10.50 7.25 15.57
N ASP A 109 10.32 5.94 15.37
CA ASP A 109 11.07 4.88 16.05
C ASP A 109 11.39 3.75 15.06
N PRO A 110 12.52 3.82 14.32
CA PRO A 110 12.91 2.79 13.35
C PRO A 110 13.10 1.40 13.97
N GLU A 111 13.47 1.31 15.25
CA GLU A 111 13.62 0.04 15.95
C GLU A 111 12.28 -0.70 16.14
N LEU A 112 11.14 -0.03 15.96
CA LEU A 112 9.83 -0.68 15.90
C LEU A 112 9.80 -1.76 14.81
N ILE A 113 10.40 -1.50 13.63
CA ILE A 113 10.50 -2.47 12.53
C ILE A 113 11.24 -3.73 13.01
N ARG A 114 12.41 -3.55 13.61
CA ARG A 114 13.23 -4.68 14.10
C ARG A 114 12.48 -5.50 15.16
N ARG A 115 11.89 -4.82 16.14
CA ARG A 115 11.13 -5.50 17.20
C ARG A 115 9.92 -6.25 16.65
N ALA A 116 9.20 -5.69 15.68
CA ALA A 116 8.07 -6.34 15.02
C ALA A 116 8.53 -7.55 14.20
N ALA A 117 9.60 -7.42 13.41
CA ALA A 117 10.16 -8.50 12.61
C ALA A 117 10.64 -9.68 13.46
N LEU A 118 11.30 -9.41 14.60
CA LEU A 118 11.73 -10.45 15.54
C LEU A 118 10.56 -11.17 16.22
N ARG A 119 9.44 -10.47 16.46
CA ARG A 119 8.29 -11.03 17.17
C ARG A 119 7.31 -11.75 16.25
N TYR A 120 7.06 -11.22 15.06
CA TYR A 120 6.00 -11.71 14.16
C TYR A 120 6.54 -12.29 12.84
N GLY A 121 7.83 -12.13 12.58
CA GLY A 121 8.48 -12.46 11.30
C GLY A 121 8.48 -11.29 10.32
N ASN A 122 9.51 -11.24 9.47
CA ASN A 122 9.69 -10.17 8.47
C ASN A 122 8.48 -10.06 7.54
N GLN A 123 7.89 -11.20 7.16
CA GLN A 123 6.73 -11.28 6.26
C GLN A 123 5.48 -10.54 6.78
N CYS A 124 5.39 -10.30 8.10
CA CYS A 124 4.30 -9.54 8.70
C CYS A 124 4.53 -8.02 8.70
N VAL A 125 5.77 -7.56 8.37
CA VAL A 125 6.16 -6.16 8.49
C VAL A 125 6.26 -5.52 7.11
N VAL A 126 5.35 -4.61 6.80
CA VAL A 126 5.33 -3.82 5.57
C VAL A 126 5.74 -2.39 5.90
N ILE A 127 6.80 -1.89 5.26
CA ILE A 127 7.08 -0.46 5.31
C ILE A 127 6.29 0.27 4.22
N SER A 128 5.42 1.19 4.59
CA SER A 128 4.80 2.12 3.65
C SER A 128 5.59 3.42 3.63
N ALA A 129 5.96 3.89 2.46
CA ALA A 129 6.66 5.16 2.30
C ALA A 129 5.83 6.08 1.39
N ASP A 130 5.29 7.15 1.98
CA ASP A 130 4.69 8.24 1.21
C ASP A 130 5.82 9.14 0.74
N VAL A 131 6.05 9.17 -0.57
CA VAL A 131 7.21 9.83 -1.17
C VAL A 131 6.77 10.96 -2.09
N LYS A 132 7.48 12.08 -2.00
CA LYS A 132 7.29 13.25 -2.87
C LYS A 132 8.64 13.76 -3.37
N ARG A 133 8.67 14.28 -4.59
CA ARG A 133 9.85 14.98 -5.14
C ARG A 133 9.89 16.42 -4.61
N VAL A 134 10.95 16.76 -3.87
CA VAL A 134 11.17 18.09 -3.31
C VAL A 134 12.57 18.56 -3.69
N GLY A 135 12.68 19.64 -4.46
CA GLY A 135 13.97 20.17 -4.88
C GLY A 135 14.84 19.20 -5.72
N GLY A 136 14.20 18.25 -6.44
CA GLY A 136 14.88 17.24 -7.23
C GLY A 136 15.21 15.94 -6.49
N GLU A 137 15.00 15.87 -5.17
CA GLU A 137 15.21 14.69 -4.34
C GLU A 137 13.87 14.01 -3.97
N TYR A 138 13.88 12.68 -3.83
CA TYR A 138 12.75 11.96 -3.27
C TYR A 138 12.81 12.00 -1.75
N ARG A 139 11.78 12.56 -1.11
CA ARG A 139 11.67 12.66 0.36
C ARG A 139 10.48 11.90 0.91
N VAL A 140 10.68 11.31 2.08
CA VAL A 140 9.63 10.60 2.82
C VAL A 140 8.77 11.60 3.57
N PHE A 141 7.46 11.40 3.51
CA PHE A 141 6.46 12.18 4.24
C PHE A 141 5.80 11.35 5.33
N ALA A 142 5.50 12.01 6.44
CA ALA A 142 4.75 11.46 7.56
C ALA A 142 3.28 11.92 7.56
N LYS A 143 2.49 11.38 8.50
CA LYS A 143 1.10 11.78 8.78
C LYS A 143 0.19 11.77 7.54
N GLY A 144 0.33 10.71 6.73
CA GLY A 144 -0.45 10.58 5.49
C GLY A 144 -0.12 11.66 4.47
N GLY A 145 1.17 11.86 4.19
CA GLY A 145 1.67 12.77 3.16
C GLY A 145 1.67 14.26 3.53
N ARG A 146 1.40 14.61 4.80
CA ARG A 146 1.22 16.02 5.23
C ARG A 146 2.48 16.68 5.80
N GLU A 147 3.47 15.90 6.22
CA GLU A 147 4.67 16.41 6.89
C GLU A 147 5.93 15.93 6.16
N ASP A 148 6.67 16.87 5.56
CA ASP A 148 8.01 16.60 5.00
C ASP A 148 8.97 16.30 6.16
N THR A 149 9.54 15.10 6.15
CA THR A 149 10.49 14.68 7.20
C THR A 149 11.92 15.07 6.91
N GLY A 150 12.22 15.57 5.71
CA GLY A 150 13.57 15.80 5.21
C GLY A 150 14.40 14.53 4.97
N ILE A 151 13.82 13.34 5.16
CA ILE A 151 14.52 12.06 5.00
C ILE A 151 14.53 11.67 3.53
N GLU A 152 15.72 11.35 2.99
CA GLU A 152 15.87 10.82 1.64
C GLU A 152 15.26 9.41 1.54
N ALA A 153 14.40 9.19 0.52
CA ALA A 153 13.50 8.04 0.48
C ALA A 153 14.23 6.71 0.22
N VAL A 154 15.18 6.66 -0.72
CA VAL A 154 15.84 5.40 -1.13
C VAL A 154 16.69 4.85 0.03
N GLY A 155 17.47 5.72 0.67
CA GLY A 155 18.27 5.37 1.84
C GLY A 155 17.41 4.95 3.03
N TRP A 156 16.27 5.61 3.24
CA TRP A 156 15.31 5.25 4.27
C TRP A 156 14.76 3.84 4.08
N ILE A 157 14.25 3.55 2.87
CA ILE A 157 13.67 2.25 2.54
C ILE A 157 14.71 1.14 2.69
N LYS A 158 15.93 1.35 2.17
CA LYS A 158 17.05 0.43 2.36
C LYS A 158 17.33 0.15 3.84
N ARG A 159 17.32 1.19 4.68
CA ARG A 159 17.46 1.05 6.14
C ARG A 159 16.33 0.22 6.75
N CYS A 160 15.07 0.48 6.36
CA CYS A 160 13.92 -0.26 6.87
C CYS A 160 13.97 -1.76 6.53
N VAL A 161 14.38 -2.11 5.29
CA VAL A 161 14.61 -3.50 4.88
C VAL A 161 15.75 -4.13 5.71
N GLY A 162 16.84 -3.41 5.95
CA GLY A 162 17.92 -3.85 6.83
C GLY A 162 17.50 -4.04 8.29
N LEU A 163 16.45 -3.38 8.75
CA LEU A 163 15.83 -3.57 10.07
C LEU A 163 14.85 -4.74 10.13
N GLY A 164 14.48 -5.32 8.98
CA GLY A 164 13.63 -6.50 8.91
C GLY A 164 12.25 -6.27 8.30
N ALA A 165 12.01 -5.15 7.62
CA ALA A 165 10.81 -5.02 6.79
C ALA A 165 10.86 -6.06 5.67
N GLY A 166 9.81 -6.87 5.54
CA GLY A 166 9.71 -7.95 4.56
C GLY A 166 9.02 -7.56 3.25
N GLU A 167 8.44 -6.36 3.19
CA GLU A 167 7.77 -5.82 2.00
C GLU A 167 7.74 -4.28 2.05
N VAL A 168 7.74 -3.64 0.88
CA VAL A 168 7.69 -2.19 0.71
C VAL A 168 6.45 -1.80 -0.07
N VAL A 169 5.61 -0.89 0.45
CA VAL A 169 4.62 -0.13 -0.32
C VAL A 169 5.22 1.24 -0.60
N LEU A 170 5.44 1.54 -1.87
CA LEU A 170 6.00 2.81 -2.32
C LEU A 170 4.91 3.66 -2.94
N ASN A 171 4.51 4.70 -2.23
CA ASN A 171 3.36 5.52 -2.56
C ASN A 171 3.83 6.90 -3.04
N SER A 172 3.65 7.20 -4.34
CA SER A 172 4.00 8.49 -4.91
C SER A 172 2.89 9.51 -4.67
N ILE A 173 3.17 10.52 -3.85
CA ILE A 173 2.24 11.64 -3.59
C ILE A 173 2.02 12.46 -4.87
N ASP A 174 3.07 12.63 -5.67
CA ASP A 174 3.02 13.45 -6.88
C ASP A 174 2.08 12.89 -7.95
N THR A 175 1.91 11.56 -7.98
CA THR A 175 1.06 10.87 -8.97
C THR A 175 -0.27 10.37 -8.38
N ASP A 176 -0.46 10.37 -7.04
CA ASP A 176 -1.67 9.82 -6.42
C ASP A 176 -2.93 10.57 -6.86
N GLY A 177 -3.91 9.83 -7.38
CA GLY A 177 -5.17 10.36 -7.87
C GLY A 177 -5.10 11.11 -9.21
N VAL A 178 -3.89 11.35 -9.75
CA VAL A 178 -3.67 12.07 -11.04
C VAL A 178 -4.05 11.21 -12.24
N LYS A 179 -3.98 9.86 -12.10
CA LYS A 179 -4.28 8.89 -13.18
C LYS A 179 -3.40 9.04 -14.42
N GLY A 180 -2.15 9.46 -14.24
CA GLY A 180 -1.16 9.68 -15.31
C GLY A 180 -0.09 8.59 -15.42
N GLY A 181 -0.25 7.48 -14.71
CA GLY A 181 0.73 6.40 -14.60
C GLY A 181 1.52 6.43 -13.30
N PHE A 182 2.19 5.31 -13.01
CA PHE A 182 3.04 5.15 -11.82
C PHE A 182 4.36 5.93 -11.96
N ASP A 183 4.98 6.30 -10.84
CA ASP A 183 6.30 6.95 -10.80
C ASP A 183 7.42 5.91 -11.08
N ILE A 184 7.69 5.70 -12.35
CA ILE A 184 8.65 4.69 -12.84
C ILE A 184 10.07 4.96 -12.34
N GLU A 185 10.48 6.24 -12.28
CA GLU A 185 11.82 6.63 -11.86
C GLU A 185 12.06 6.32 -10.38
N MET A 186 11.12 6.72 -9.52
CA MET A 186 11.17 6.44 -8.08
C MET A 186 11.17 4.92 -7.80
N LEU A 187 10.29 4.17 -8.47
CA LEU A 187 10.19 2.72 -8.32
C LEU A 187 11.47 2.01 -8.75
N SER A 188 12.07 2.42 -9.88
CA SER A 188 13.34 1.88 -10.36
C SER A 188 14.46 2.09 -9.34
N ALA A 189 14.60 3.31 -8.83
CA ALA A 189 15.64 3.65 -7.84
C ALA A 189 15.53 2.80 -6.56
N VAL A 190 14.31 2.51 -6.09
CA VAL A 190 14.11 1.67 -4.91
C VAL A 190 14.37 0.19 -5.23
N CYS A 191 13.86 -0.33 -6.35
CA CYS A 191 14.05 -1.73 -6.72
C CYS A 191 15.53 -2.12 -6.93
N GLU A 192 16.40 -1.16 -7.25
CA GLU A 192 17.86 -1.40 -7.38
C GLU A 192 18.55 -1.65 -6.04
N VAL A 193 17.98 -1.18 -4.92
CA VAL A 193 18.66 -1.19 -3.61
C VAL A 193 18.04 -2.13 -2.58
N VAL A 194 16.86 -2.72 -2.88
CA VAL A 194 16.19 -3.67 -1.99
C VAL A 194 16.02 -5.03 -2.65
N ASN A 195 15.89 -6.07 -1.81
CA ASN A 195 15.70 -7.47 -2.23
C ASN A 195 14.42 -8.10 -1.66
N VAL A 196 13.49 -7.27 -1.22
CA VAL A 196 12.16 -7.66 -0.74
C VAL A 196 11.12 -7.20 -1.75
N PRO A 197 9.91 -7.78 -1.75
CA PRO A 197 8.83 -7.35 -2.65
C PRO A 197 8.53 -5.85 -2.55
N VAL A 198 8.36 -5.22 -3.72
CA VAL A 198 7.98 -3.80 -3.86
C VAL A 198 6.60 -3.69 -4.50
N ILE A 199 5.70 -2.99 -3.83
CA ILE A 199 4.36 -2.66 -4.28
C ILE A 199 4.34 -1.20 -4.74
N ALA A 200 4.02 -0.97 -6.01
CA ALA A 200 3.85 0.36 -6.58
C ALA A 200 2.45 0.91 -6.23
N SER A 201 2.38 2.13 -5.73
CA SER A 201 1.15 2.84 -5.37
C SER A 201 1.19 4.30 -5.83
N GLY A 202 0.01 4.81 -6.23
CA GLY A 202 -0.16 6.17 -6.73
C GLY A 202 0.03 6.28 -8.26
N GLY A 203 -0.97 6.87 -8.94
CA GLY A 203 -0.91 7.21 -10.35
C GLY A 203 -1.66 6.31 -11.33
N ALA A 204 -2.06 5.11 -10.95
CA ALA A 204 -2.82 4.22 -11.82
C ALA A 204 -4.14 4.85 -12.29
N GLY A 205 -4.34 4.94 -13.60
CA GLY A 205 -5.55 5.46 -14.24
C GLY A 205 -6.17 4.48 -15.24
N SER A 206 -5.39 3.51 -15.74
CA SER A 206 -5.82 2.59 -16.78
C SER A 206 -5.09 1.25 -16.74
N ILE A 207 -5.59 0.25 -17.49
CA ILE A 207 -4.91 -1.02 -17.72
C ILE A 207 -3.50 -0.80 -18.29
N ARG A 208 -3.34 0.20 -19.16
CA ARG A 208 -2.08 0.52 -19.81
C ARG A 208 -0.99 0.87 -18.79
N ASP A 209 -1.33 1.58 -17.73
CA ASP A 209 -0.37 2.01 -16.72
C ASP A 209 0.25 0.81 -15.97
N PHE A 210 -0.53 -0.24 -15.73
CA PHE A 210 -0.01 -1.49 -15.14
C PHE A 210 0.90 -2.25 -16.11
N ILE A 211 0.57 -2.27 -17.42
CA ILE A 211 1.43 -2.88 -18.45
C ILE A 211 2.76 -2.14 -18.50
N ASP A 212 2.73 -0.81 -18.53
CA ASP A 212 3.91 0.03 -18.60
C ASP A 212 4.75 -0.07 -17.31
N LEU A 213 4.11 -0.12 -16.14
CA LEU A 213 4.78 -0.39 -14.86
C LEU A 213 5.61 -1.67 -14.90
N PHE A 214 4.98 -2.81 -15.16
CA PHE A 214 5.64 -4.11 -15.05
C PHE A 214 6.66 -4.37 -16.16
N ARG A 215 6.55 -3.66 -17.29
CA ARG A 215 7.56 -3.69 -18.36
C ARG A 215 8.76 -2.80 -18.04
N SER A 216 8.49 -1.59 -17.54
CA SER A 216 9.54 -0.59 -17.27
C SER A 216 10.33 -0.92 -16.01
N VAL A 217 9.67 -1.49 -14.99
CA VAL A 217 10.29 -1.84 -13.70
C VAL A 217 10.01 -3.31 -13.37
N PRO A 218 10.74 -4.26 -13.98
CA PRO A 218 10.52 -5.69 -13.72
C PRO A 218 10.72 -6.11 -12.25
N GLY A 219 11.44 -5.30 -11.46
CA GLY A 219 11.66 -5.50 -10.03
C GLY A 219 10.43 -5.21 -9.15
N VAL A 220 9.39 -4.53 -9.65
CA VAL A 220 8.13 -4.33 -8.94
C VAL A 220 7.32 -5.63 -8.93
N ASP A 221 6.82 -6.03 -7.76
CA ASP A 221 6.09 -7.29 -7.54
C ASP A 221 4.57 -7.12 -7.57
N ALA A 222 4.07 -5.89 -7.34
CA ALA A 222 2.64 -5.62 -7.34
C ALA A 222 2.31 -4.18 -7.76
N GLY A 223 1.13 -4.01 -8.35
CA GLY A 223 0.51 -2.72 -8.55
C GLY A 223 -0.71 -2.56 -7.65
N LEU A 224 -0.73 -1.49 -6.85
CA LEU A 224 -1.80 -1.13 -5.95
C LEU A 224 -2.57 0.06 -6.53
N ALA A 225 -3.90 -0.02 -6.50
CA ALA A 225 -4.77 1.08 -6.89
C ALA A 225 -6.05 1.11 -6.05
N ALA A 226 -6.67 2.27 -6.00
CA ALA A 226 -7.89 2.53 -5.26
C ALA A 226 -9.03 2.99 -6.19
N SER A 227 -9.03 4.25 -6.60
CA SER A 227 -10.14 4.91 -7.28
C SER A 227 -10.61 4.21 -8.56
N ILE A 228 -9.71 3.74 -9.40
CA ILE A 228 -10.07 3.08 -10.68
C ILE A 228 -10.84 1.78 -10.45
N PHE A 229 -10.60 1.10 -9.32
CA PHE A 229 -11.34 -0.10 -8.92
C PHE A 229 -12.65 0.27 -8.23
N TYR A 230 -12.67 1.27 -7.33
CA TYR A 230 -13.90 1.72 -6.65
C TYR A 230 -14.96 2.20 -7.62
N PHE A 231 -14.57 2.96 -8.62
CA PHE A 231 -15.49 3.53 -9.60
C PHE A 231 -15.77 2.59 -10.79
N GLY A 232 -15.21 1.38 -10.77
CA GLY A 232 -15.40 0.38 -11.82
C GLY A 232 -14.81 0.77 -13.18
N GLU A 233 -13.87 1.74 -13.21
CA GLU A 233 -13.19 2.17 -14.43
C GLU A 233 -12.28 1.05 -14.98
N VAL A 234 -11.72 0.24 -14.08
CA VAL A 234 -10.95 -0.97 -14.39
C VAL A 234 -11.46 -2.12 -13.54
N LYS A 235 -11.78 -3.25 -14.16
CA LYS A 235 -12.08 -4.50 -13.44
C LYS A 235 -10.84 -5.36 -13.35
N ILE A 236 -10.57 -5.93 -12.17
CA ILE A 236 -9.37 -6.74 -11.91
C ILE A 236 -9.26 -7.94 -12.86
N PRO A 237 -10.32 -8.73 -13.14
CA PRO A 237 -10.24 -9.82 -14.13
C PRO A 237 -9.85 -9.35 -15.54
N GLU A 238 -10.38 -8.21 -15.98
CA GLU A 238 -10.06 -7.62 -17.30
C GLU A 238 -8.59 -7.14 -17.35
N LEU A 239 -8.12 -6.52 -16.27
CA LEU A 239 -6.72 -6.10 -16.11
C LEU A 239 -5.78 -7.31 -16.17
N LYS A 240 -6.05 -8.38 -15.41
CA LYS A 240 -5.23 -9.59 -15.41
C LYS A 240 -5.21 -10.28 -16.78
N LYS A 241 -6.35 -10.32 -17.47
CA LYS A 241 -6.40 -10.81 -18.84
C LYS A 241 -5.48 -10.00 -19.77
N ALA A 242 -5.58 -8.68 -19.74
CA ALA A 242 -4.74 -7.80 -20.56
C ALA A 242 -3.23 -7.93 -20.23
N LEU A 243 -2.88 -8.08 -18.95
CA LEU A 243 -1.49 -8.32 -18.54
C LEU A 243 -0.94 -9.62 -19.15
N ARG A 244 -1.70 -10.71 -19.14
CA ARG A 244 -1.30 -11.98 -19.76
C ARG A 244 -1.14 -11.86 -21.27
N GLU A 245 -2.05 -11.19 -21.96
CA GLU A 245 -1.96 -10.90 -23.41
C GLU A 245 -0.70 -10.09 -23.74
N ASN A 246 -0.15 -9.37 -22.76
CA ASN A 246 1.09 -8.61 -22.86
C ASN A 246 2.32 -9.34 -22.30
N ASN A 247 2.25 -10.67 -22.09
CA ASN A 247 3.30 -11.54 -21.55
C ASN A 247 3.76 -11.20 -20.13
N ILE A 248 2.89 -10.59 -19.32
CA ILE A 248 3.12 -10.34 -17.88
C ILE A 248 2.40 -11.44 -17.10
N THR A 249 3.18 -12.21 -16.31
CA THR A 249 2.65 -13.33 -15.54
C THR A 249 1.90 -12.81 -14.32
N VAL A 250 0.61 -13.12 -14.22
CA VAL A 250 -0.28 -12.85 -13.09
C VAL A 250 -0.97 -14.13 -12.64
N ARG A 251 -1.41 -14.17 -11.39
CA ARG A 251 -2.27 -15.24 -10.84
C ARG A 251 -3.68 -15.11 -11.44
N ILE A 252 -4.34 -16.29 -11.65
CA ILE A 252 -5.75 -16.39 -12.07
C ILE A 252 -6.51 -17.06 -10.95
#